data_e4695c8989cb0dd29cf5b9e2407f1cae
#
_entry.id   e4695c8989cb0dd29cf5b9e2407f1cae
#
_cell.length_a   1.000
_cell.length_b   1.000
_cell.length_c   1.000
_cell.angle_alpha   90.00
_cell.angle_beta   90.00
_cell.angle_gamma   90.00
#
_symmetry.space_group_name_H-M   'P 1'
#
loop_
_entity.id
_entity.type
_entity.pdbx_description
1 polymer ?
#
loop_
_entity_poly.entity_id
_entity_poly.type
_entity_poly.pdbx_seq_one_letter_code
_entity_poly.pdbx_strand_id
1 'polypeptide(L)'
;MLDQNLATQLRQLLGNLKRPIELLTTVEADATDATSRETLELCAEIAEMSELVTTREAEGEERADRAPSFRIQAAADTSSAVTFAGLPMGHEFTSLVLALLNIGGHPSKAAAETIEQIRGIEGTHRFETFFSQSCQNCPDVVQALNLMSVLNPRIRHTSVEGSLFQDEIDREGVMAVPTVTRNGETFASGRMELSEILAKLDEVTGGSSAGAAAAGPPQEGPAVTAGPEDEQPETVDGEDAGEGADPSDLDTVQ
;
A
#
# COMPACT_ATOMS: atom_id res chain seq x y z
N MET A 1 -16.69 -12.14 -1.34
CA MET A 1 -15.94 -11.19 -2.15
C MET A 1 -14.49 -11.61 -2.37
N LEU A 2 -13.76 -12.01 -1.34
CA LEU A 2 -12.41 -12.56 -1.47
C LEU A 2 -12.46 -14.01 -1.98
N ASP A 3 -11.55 -14.37 -2.92
CA ASP A 3 -11.40 -15.77 -3.27
C ASP A 3 -10.81 -16.59 -2.11
N GLN A 4 -10.95 -17.92 -2.17
CA GLN A 4 -10.54 -18.79 -1.07
C GLN A 4 -9.05 -18.72 -0.73
N ASN A 5 -8.19 -18.44 -1.74
CA ASN A 5 -6.75 -18.37 -1.54
C ASN A 5 -6.39 -17.07 -0.81
N LEU A 6 -6.90 -15.93 -1.29
CA LEU A 6 -6.72 -14.63 -0.63
C LEU A 6 -7.28 -14.64 0.80
N ALA A 7 -8.48 -15.20 1.00
CA ALA A 7 -9.09 -15.32 2.31
C ALA A 7 -8.24 -16.17 3.28
N THR A 8 -7.65 -17.27 2.79
CA THR A 8 -6.77 -18.12 3.60
C THR A 8 -5.48 -17.40 3.98
N GLN A 9 -4.85 -16.72 3.02
CA GLN A 9 -3.64 -15.94 3.27
C GLN A 9 -3.90 -14.79 4.24
N LEU A 10 -4.98 -14.03 4.03
CA LEU A 10 -5.36 -12.92 4.91
C LEU A 10 -5.61 -13.41 6.34
N ARG A 11 -6.34 -14.52 6.52
CA ARG A 11 -6.58 -15.11 7.86
C ARG A 11 -5.27 -15.48 8.56
N GLN A 12 -4.29 -16.05 7.84
CA GLN A 12 -2.98 -16.34 8.41
C GLN A 12 -2.23 -15.07 8.84
N LEU A 13 -2.29 -14.02 8.04
CA LEU A 13 -1.65 -12.73 8.33
C LEU A 13 -2.30 -12.03 9.50
N LEU A 14 -3.63 -12.07 9.62
CA LEU A 14 -4.37 -11.50 10.76
C LEU A 14 -4.06 -12.20 12.09
N GLY A 15 -3.51 -13.41 12.07
CA GLY A 15 -2.94 -14.06 13.25
C GLY A 15 -1.75 -13.32 13.88
N ASN A 16 -1.16 -12.35 13.17
CA ASN A 16 -0.09 -11.49 13.68
C ASN A 16 -0.57 -10.22 14.38
N LEU A 17 -1.86 -9.94 14.42
CA LEU A 17 -2.42 -8.81 15.17
C LEU A 17 -2.05 -8.92 16.65
N LYS A 18 -1.68 -7.79 17.26
CA LYS A 18 -1.28 -7.69 18.67
C LYS A 18 -2.31 -6.94 19.52
N ARG A 19 -3.25 -6.27 18.89
CA ARG A 19 -4.33 -5.51 19.56
C ARG A 19 -5.59 -5.54 18.71
N PRO A 20 -6.77 -5.37 19.33
CA PRO A 20 -8.03 -5.25 18.59
C PRO A 20 -8.06 -4.03 17.69
N ILE A 21 -8.63 -4.22 16.51
CA ILE A 21 -8.88 -3.18 15.52
C ILE A 21 -10.36 -3.14 15.14
N GLU A 22 -10.79 -2.00 14.66
CA GLU A 22 -12.14 -1.75 14.23
C GLU A 22 -12.16 -1.21 12.81
N LEU A 23 -13.08 -1.72 11.99
CA LEU A 23 -13.36 -1.24 10.65
C LEU A 23 -14.65 -0.41 10.71
N LEU A 24 -14.52 0.92 10.62
CA LEU A 24 -15.64 1.84 10.56
C LEU A 24 -16.07 2.07 9.13
N THR A 25 -17.23 1.57 8.74
CA THR A 25 -17.77 1.77 7.40
C THR A 25 -18.60 3.04 7.31
N THR A 26 -18.50 3.74 6.20
CA THR A 26 -19.36 4.88 5.84
C THR A 26 -19.98 4.58 4.48
N VAL A 27 -21.27 4.39 4.45
CA VAL A 27 -22.08 4.21 3.24
C VAL A 27 -23.25 5.19 3.27
N GLU A 28 -23.84 5.50 2.12
CA GLU A 28 -25.06 6.31 2.09
C GLU A 28 -26.25 5.55 2.69
N ALA A 29 -27.16 6.26 3.33
CA ALA A 29 -28.29 5.66 4.06
C ALA A 29 -29.17 4.76 3.18
N ASP A 30 -29.27 5.06 1.90
CA ASP A 30 -30.04 4.29 0.91
C ASP A 30 -29.12 3.50 -0.04
N ALA A 31 -27.90 3.18 0.40
CA ALA A 31 -26.87 2.56 -0.43
C ALA A 31 -27.32 1.18 -0.95
N THR A 32 -27.86 1.18 -2.16
CA THR A 32 -28.23 -0.04 -2.90
C THR A 32 -27.25 -0.34 -4.02
N ASP A 33 -26.27 0.54 -4.22
CA ASP A 33 -25.24 0.38 -5.24
C ASP A 33 -24.32 -0.80 -4.92
N ALA A 34 -23.66 -1.32 -5.96
CA ALA A 34 -22.83 -2.51 -5.82
C ALA A 34 -21.62 -2.25 -4.93
N THR A 35 -20.96 -1.10 -5.08
CA THR A 35 -19.72 -0.79 -4.38
C THR A 35 -19.92 -0.59 -2.88
N SER A 36 -21.02 0.05 -2.46
CA SER A 36 -21.38 0.14 -1.04
C SER A 36 -21.60 -1.24 -0.41
N ARG A 37 -22.31 -2.12 -1.12
CA ARG A 37 -22.50 -3.51 -0.65
C ARG A 37 -21.21 -4.29 -0.58
N GLU A 38 -20.36 -4.18 -1.60
CA GLU A 38 -19.04 -4.83 -1.65
C GLU A 38 -18.12 -4.31 -0.53
N THR A 39 -18.18 -3.01 -0.20
CA THR A 39 -17.42 -2.44 0.92
C THR A 39 -17.86 -3.03 2.26
N LEU A 40 -19.16 -3.14 2.50
CA LEU A 40 -19.69 -3.75 3.71
C LEU A 40 -19.35 -5.24 3.78
N GLU A 41 -19.48 -5.97 2.67
CA GLU A 41 -19.14 -7.39 2.56
C GLU A 41 -17.65 -7.62 2.83
N LEU A 42 -16.76 -6.83 2.24
CA LEU A 42 -15.32 -6.92 2.50
C LEU A 42 -15.00 -6.74 3.99
N CYS A 43 -15.55 -5.71 4.62
CA CYS A 43 -15.31 -5.45 6.04
C CYS A 43 -15.88 -6.58 6.93
N ALA A 44 -17.04 -7.13 6.60
CA ALA A 44 -17.63 -8.25 7.31
C ALA A 44 -16.78 -9.53 7.15
N GLU A 45 -16.36 -9.88 5.92
CA GLU A 45 -15.49 -11.02 5.68
C GLU A 45 -14.17 -10.92 6.46
N ILE A 46 -13.56 -9.72 6.51
CA ILE A 46 -12.32 -9.50 7.27
C ILE A 46 -12.57 -9.69 8.78
N ALA A 47 -13.68 -9.16 9.30
CA ALA A 47 -14.04 -9.31 10.71
C ALA A 47 -14.29 -10.77 11.11
N GLU A 48 -14.84 -11.60 10.22
CA GLU A 48 -15.04 -13.04 10.46
C GLU A 48 -13.72 -13.84 10.50
N MET A 49 -12.62 -13.27 10.03
CA MET A 49 -11.33 -13.95 9.97
C MET A 49 -10.52 -13.90 11.26
N SER A 50 -10.83 -12.98 12.18
CA SER A 50 -10.10 -12.81 13.44
C SER A 50 -10.95 -12.20 14.53
N GLU A 51 -10.92 -12.77 15.74
CA GLU A 51 -11.61 -12.23 16.93
C GLU A 51 -11.08 -10.84 17.34
N LEU A 52 -9.92 -10.44 16.82
CA LEU A 52 -9.34 -9.11 17.04
C LEU A 52 -9.82 -8.06 16.04
N VAL A 53 -10.71 -8.42 15.11
CA VAL A 53 -11.25 -7.49 14.12
C VAL A 53 -12.76 -7.38 14.31
N THR A 54 -13.24 -6.15 14.43
CA THR A 54 -14.67 -5.84 14.45
C THR A 54 -15.02 -4.88 13.34
N THR A 55 -16.29 -4.88 12.92
CA THR A 55 -16.79 -3.89 11.96
C THR A 55 -18.12 -3.32 12.45
N ARG A 56 -18.32 -2.04 12.21
CA ARG A 56 -19.57 -1.33 12.41
C ARG A 56 -19.71 -0.13 11.49
N GLU A 57 -20.92 0.36 11.33
CA GLU A 57 -21.14 1.62 10.65
C GLU A 57 -20.71 2.81 11.53
N ALA A 58 -20.09 3.82 10.90
CA ALA A 58 -19.72 5.06 11.53
C ALA A 58 -20.96 5.95 11.76
N GLU A 59 -21.04 6.59 12.91
CA GLU A 59 -22.16 7.45 13.28
C GLU A 59 -21.71 8.90 13.51
N GLY A 60 -22.57 9.86 13.16
CA GLY A 60 -22.34 11.28 13.41
C GLY A 60 -21.01 11.77 12.84
N GLU A 61 -20.16 12.34 13.71
CA GLU A 61 -18.85 12.89 13.34
C GLU A 61 -17.77 11.84 13.01
N GLU A 62 -18.04 10.56 13.27
CA GLU A 62 -17.13 9.49 12.87
C GLU A 62 -17.18 9.21 11.38
N ARG A 63 -18.29 9.56 10.71
CA ARG A 63 -18.47 9.33 9.28
C ARG A 63 -17.37 10.02 8.49
N ALA A 64 -16.85 9.29 7.50
CA ALA A 64 -15.90 9.87 6.55
C ALA A 64 -16.61 10.84 5.59
N ASP A 65 -15.84 11.75 5.00
CA ASP A 65 -16.33 12.71 4.01
C ASP A 65 -16.81 12.04 2.71
N ARG A 66 -16.36 10.81 2.46
CA ARG A 66 -16.67 10.03 1.23
C ARG A 66 -17.38 8.74 1.58
N ALA A 67 -18.37 8.40 0.77
CA ALA A 67 -19.09 7.14 0.81
C ALA A 67 -19.15 6.54 -0.63
N PRO A 68 -18.91 5.22 -0.79
CA PRO A 68 -18.55 4.27 0.25
C PRO A 68 -17.07 4.41 0.68
N SER A 69 -16.83 4.19 1.96
CA SER A 69 -15.48 4.17 2.52
C SER A 69 -15.42 3.34 3.81
N PHE A 70 -14.22 3.01 4.24
CA PHE A 70 -14.01 2.47 5.58
C PHE A 70 -12.70 2.96 6.18
N ARG A 71 -12.68 3.08 7.51
CA ARG A 71 -11.53 3.48 8.30
C ARG A 71 -11.09 2.33 9.17
N ILE A 72 -9.80 2.07 9.18
CA ILE A 72 -9.15 1.10 10.06
C ILE A 72 -8.53 1.87 11.21
N GLN A 73 -8.89 1.52 12.43
CA GLN A 73 -8.37 2.13 13.66
C GLN A 73 -8.19 1.10 14.77
N ALA A 74 -7.36 1.39 15.77
CA ALA A 74 -7.29 0.54 16.94
C ALA A 74 -8.53 0.77 17.82
N ALA A 75 -9.13 -0.30 18.34
CA ALA A 75 -10.37 -0.19 19.12
C ALA A 75 -10.24 0.67 20.38
N ALA A 76 -9.04 0.69 20.99
CA ALA A 76 -8.77 1.45 22.22
C ALA A 76 -8.15 2.84 21.98
N ASP A 77 -7.65 3.12 20.77
CA ASP A 77 -6.96 4.36 20.43
C ASP A 77 -7.24 4.74 18.97
N THR A 78 -8.11 5.70 18.79
CA THR A 78 -8.55 6.20 17.49
C THR A 78 -7.67 7.34 16.95
N SER A 79 -6.57 7.67 17.66
CA SER A 79 -5.67 8.76 17.28
C SER A 79 -4.94 8.51 15.97
N SER A 80 -4.67 7.23 15.65
CA SER A 80 -4.08 6.78 14.39
C SER A 80 -5.09 5.97 13.59
N ALA A 81 -5.22 6.29 12.32
CA ALA A 81 -6.16 5.62 11.43
C ALA A 81 -5.72 5.67 9.97
N VAL A 82 -6.17 4.69 9.20
CA VAL A 82 -6.04 4.63 7.74
C VAL A 82 -7.44 4.58 7.14
N THR A 83 -7.70 5.39 6.12
CA THR A 83 -9.01 5.42 5.44
C THR A 83 -8.87 5.02 3.97
N PHE A 84 -9.76 4.15 3.53
CA PHE A 84 -9.95 3.81 2.13
C PHE A 84 -11.33 4.29 1.68
N ALA A 85 -11.37 5.17 0.70
CA ALA A 85 -12.57 5.57 -0.02
C ALA A 85 -12.64 4.76 -1.30
N GLY A 86 -13.59 3.82 -1.35
CA GLY A 86 -13.66 2.76 -2.34
C GLY A 86 -12.98 1.45 -1.88
N LEU A 87 -12.72 0.55 -2.82
CA LEU A 87 -12.25 -0.80 -2.57
C LEU A 87 -10.76 -0.96 -2.91
N PRO A 88 -9.89 -1.19 -1.91
CA PRO A 88 -8.47 -1.44 -2.13
C PRO A 88 -8.22 -2.88 -2.61
N MET A 89 -8.68 -3.18 -3.82
CA MET A 89 -8.53 -4.47 -4.46
C MET A 89 -7.44 -4.41 -5.55
N GLY A 90 -7.23 -5.52 -6.26
CA GLY A 90 -6.18 -5.60 -7.27
C GLY A 90 -4.79 -5.36 -6.65
N HIS A 91 -4.04 -4.42 -7.21
CA HIS A 91 -2.70 -4.10 -6.70
C HIS A 91 -2.71 -3.47 -5.29
N GLU A 92 -3.82 -2.82 -4.90
CA GLU A 92 -3.93 -2.19 -3.57
C GLU A 92 -4.30 -3.16 -2.44
N PHE A 93 -4.61 -4.42 -2.74
CA PHE A 93 -4.94 -5.38 -1.68
C PHE A 93 -3.81 -5.54 -0.65
N THR A 94 -2.56 -5.51 -1.09
CA THR A 94 -1.41 -5.53 -0.18
C THR A 94 -1.37 -4.31 0.75
N SER A 95 -1.78 -3.14 0.26
CA SER A 95 -1.85 -1.92 1.09
C SER A 95 -2.91 -2.04 2.18
N LEU A 96 -4.06 -2.67 1.89
CA LEU A 96 -5.07 -3.01 2.89
C LEU A 96 -4.51 -3.94 3.96
N VAL A 97 -3.86 -5.04 3.55
CA VAL A 97 -3.26 -6.00 4.48
C VAL A 97 -2.25 -5.35 5.41
N LEU A 98 -1.35 -4.53 4.88
CA LEU A 98 -0.35 -3.82 5.68
C LEU A 98 -0.99 -2.79 6.62
N ALA A 99 -2.05 -2.11 6.21
CA ALA A 99 -2.78 -1.19 7.07
C ALA A 99 -3.42 -1.92 8.27
N LEU A 100 -4.09 -3.06 8.03
CA LEU A 100 -4.65 -3.90 9.09
C LEU A 100 -3.56 -4.35 10.09
N LEU A 101 -2.44 -4.83 9.61
CA LEU A 101 -1.33 -5.29 10.44
C LEU A 101 -0.70 -4.15 11.24
N ASN A 102 -0.41 -3.02 10.61
CA ASN A 102 0.24 -1.88 11.27
C ASN A 102 -0.65 -1.26 12.35
N ILE A 103 -1.94 -1.03 12.04
CA ILE A 103 -2.93 -0.58 13.03
C ILE A 103 -3.09 -1.63 14.14
N GLY A 104 -3.06 -2.92 13.80
CA GLY A 104 -3.10 -4.04 14.74
C GLY A 104 -1.84 -4.25 15.57
N GLY A 105 -0.84 -3.37 15.45
CA GLY A 105 0.37 -3.39 16.28
C GLY A 105 1.48 -4.32 15.79
N HIS A 106 1.36 -4.85 14.57
CA HIS A 106 2.47 -5.55 13.94
C HIS A 106 3.55 -4.53 13.55
N PRO A 107 4.83 -4.75 13.90
CA PRO A 107 5.88 -3.77 13.61
C PRO A 107 6.11 -3.62 12.11
N SER A 108 6.29 -2.38 11.66
CA SER A 108 6.69 -2.12 10.28
C SER A 108 8.14 -2.56 10.04
N LYS A 109 8.48 -2.76 8.77
CA LYS A 109 9.86 -3.08 8.35
C LYS A 109 10.72 -1.83 8.10
N ALA A 110 10.18 -0.63 8.32
CA ALA A 110 10.93 0.61 8.17
C ALA A 110 12.09 0.68 9.17
N ALA A 111 13.18 1.33 8.77
CA ALA A 111 14.34 1.55 9.64
C ALA A 111 13.94 2.39 10.87
N ALA A 112 14.60 2.17 11.99
CA ALA A 112 14.29 2.87 13.24
C ALA A 112 14.41 4.39 13.07
N GLU A 113 15.41 4.86 12.33
CA GLU A 113 15.63 6.27 12.04
C GLU A 113 14.46 6.87 11.27
N THR A 114 13.93 6.15 10.29
CA THR A 114 12.76 6.56 9.50
C THR A 114 11.50 6.65 10.37
N ILE A 115 11.31 5.67 11.28
CA ILE A 115 10.19 5.68 12.22
C ILE A 115 10.27 6.92 13.13
N GLU A 116 11.43 7.23 13.67
CA GLU A 116 11.62 8.41 14.53
C GLU A 116 11.47 9.72 13.73
N GLN A 117 11.94 9.76 12.48
CA GLN A 117 11.70 10.90 11.59
C GLN A 117 10.19 11.15 11.40
N ILE A 118 9.42 10.10 11.09
CA ILE A 118 7.96 10.21 10.93
C ILE A 118 7.30 10.70 12.22
N ARG A 119 7.67 10.16 13.37
CA ARG A 119 7.14 10.56 14.68
C ARG A 119 7.45 12.02 15.02
N GLY A 120 8.61 12.51 14.58
CA GLY A 120 9.05 13.89 14.77
C GLY A 120 8.39 14.92 13.87
N ILE A 121 7.61 14.52 12.85
CA ILE A 121 6.93 15.45 11.96
C ILE A 121 5.91 16.28 12.76
N GLU A 122 6.07 17.59 12.70
CA GLU A 122 5.20 18.58 13.36
C GLU A 122 4.16 19.12 12.38
N GLY A 123 3.14 19.78 12.93
CA GLY A 123 2.03 20.31 12.15
C GLY A 123 0.97 19.25 11.83
N THR A 124 -0.13 19.65 11.22
CA THR A 124 -1.21 18.76 10.81
C THR A 124 -1.16 18.57 9.30
N HIS A 125 -1.11 17.33 8.89
CA HIS A 125 -1.03 16.95 7.48
C HIS A 125 -2.18 16.01 7.12
N ARG A 126 -3.00 16.43 6.18
CA ARG A 126 -4.04 15.61 5.57
C ARG A 126 -3.59 15.27 4.16
N PHE A 127 -3.22 14.01 3.96
CA PHE A 127 -2.88 13.47 2.66
C PHE A 127 -4.04 12.71 2.06
N GLU A 128 -4.21 12.83 0.76
CA GLU A 128 -5.11 12.01 -0.03
C GLU A 128 -4.35 11.48 -1.23
N THR A 129 -4.47 10.19 -1.50
CA THR A 129 -3.85 9.55 -2.66
C THR A 129 -4.92 9.01 -3.58
N PHE A 130 -5.02 9.58 -4.77
CA PHE A 130 -5.86 9.03 -5.83
C PHE A 130 -5.16 7.84 -6.45
N PHE A 131 -5.84 6.69 -6.47
CA PHE A 131 -5.32 5.44 -6.99
C PHE A 131 -6.30 4.74 -7.94
N SER A 132 -5.82 3.70 -8.62
CA SER A 132 -6.62 2.75 -9.39
C SER A 132 -6.22 1.32 -9.02
N GLN A 133 -7.18 0.41 -8.96
CA GLN A 133 -6.93 -1.00 -8.65
C GLN A 133 -5.94 -1.68 -9.62
N SER A 134 -5.83 -1.18 -10.85
CA SER A 134 -4.91 -1.67 -11.88
C SER A 134 -3.55 -0.96 -11.90
N CYS A 135 -3.34 0.03 -11.04
CA CYS A 135 -2.12 0.83 -11.00
C CYS A 135 -1.02 0.09 -10.23
N GLN A 136 0.06 -0.29 -10.91
CA GLN A 136 1.19 -1.00 -10.28
C GLN A 136 2.07 -0.12 -9.38
N ASN A 137 2.06 1.20 -9.61
CA ASN A 137 2.90 2.17 -8.87
C ASN A 137 2.19 2.80 -7.67
N CYS A 138 0.86 2.64 -7.57
CA CYS A 138 0.06 3.23 -6.50
C CYS A 138 0.38 2.64 -5.11
N PRO A 139 0.59 1.32 -4.96
CA PRO A 139 0.82 0.72 -3.66
C PRO A 139 2.01 1.30 -2.89
N ASP A 140 3.10 1.65 -3.56
CA ASP A 140 4.28 2.21 -2.88
C ASP A 140 3.94 3.51 -2.14
N VAL A 141 3.19 4.39 -2.79
CA VAL A 141 2.76 5.69 -2.24
C VAL A 141 1.71 5.50 -1.15
N VAL A 142 0.70 4.66 -1.41
CA VAL A 142 -0.38 4.39 -0.45
C VAL A 142 0.17 3.77 0.83
N GLN A 143 1.04 2.77 0.73
CA GLN A 143 1.65 2.11 1.89
C GLN A 143 2.54 3.05 2.69
N ALA A 144 3.32 3.90 2.03
CA ALA A 144 4.17 4.89 2.69
C ALA A 144 3.33 5.88 3.52
N LEU A 145 2.30 6.48 2.93
CA LEU A 145 1.43 7.44 3.62
C LEU A 145 0.55 6.79 4.69
N ASN A 146 0.08 5.56 4.46
CA ASN A 146 -0.60 4.75 5.49
C ASN A 146 0.32 4.54 6.70
N LEU A 147 1.58 4.15 6.48
CA LEU A 147 2.54 3.96 7.56
C LEU A 147 2.79 5.26 8.33
N MET A 148 2.93 6.38 7.62
CA MET A 148 3.10 7.69 8.25
C MET A 148 1.90 8.04 9.14
N SER A 149 0.67 7.78 8.69
CA SER A 149 -0.55 8.06 9.49
C SER A 149 -0.71 7.12 10.70
N VAL A 150 -0.18 5.91 10.63
CA VAL A 150 -0.14 4.96 11.76
C VAL A 150 0.86 5.41 12.83
N LEU A 151 2.02 5.93 12.40
CA LEU A 151 3.12 6.27 13.30
C LEU A 151 3.01 7.68 13.91
N ASN A 152 2.25 8.58 13.26
CA ASN A 152 2.11 9.96 13.71
C ASN A 152 0.63 10.41 13.63
N PRO A 153 -0.04 10.66 14.78
CA PRO A 153 -1.45 11.05 14.82
C PRO A 153 -1.74 12.45 14.23
N ARG A 154 -0.70 13.24 13.92
CA ARG A 154 -0.84 14.53 13.21
C ARG A 154 -0.97 14.35 11.70
N ILE A 155 -0.72 13.13 11.20
CA ILE A 155 -0.83 12.77 9.79
C ILE A 155 -2.11 11.97 9.60
N ARG A 156 -2.94 12.38 8.66
CA ARG A 156 -4.13 11.64 8.22
C ARG A 156 -3.93 11.27 6.76
N HIS A 157 -4.28 10.05 6.41
CA HIS A 157 -4.21 9.60 5.03
C HIS A 157 -5.52 8.93 4.62
N THR A 158 -6.01 9.32 3.45
CA THR A 158 -7.14 8.69 2.76
C THR A 158 -6.69 8.25 1.37
N SER A 159 -6.83 6.97 1.07
CA SER A 159 -6.66 6.44 -0.28
C SER A 159 -7.99 6.50 -1.00
N VAL A 160 -8.03 7.12 -2.17
CA VAL A 160 -9.26 7.43 -2.93
C VAL A 160 -9.22 6.67 -4.25
N GLU A 161 -10.18 5.77 -4.46
CA GLU A 161 -10.32 5.06 -5.72
C GLU A 161 -10.92 5.99 -6.80
N GLY A 162 -10.06 6.45 -7.72
CA GLY A 162 -10.42 7.49 -8.68
C GLY A 162 -11.63 7.15 -9.56
N SER A 163 -11.86 5.88 -9.86
CA SER A 163 -13.00 5.46 -10.68
C SER A 163 -14.37 5.70 -10.01
N LEU A 164 -14.41 5.69 -8.68
CA LEU A 164 -15.63 5.95 -7.91
C LEU A 164 -15.88 7.44 -7.67
N PHE A 165 -14.82 8.22 -7.63
CA PHE A 165 -14.87 9.64 -7.29
C PHE A 165 -14.43 10.51 -8.47
N GLN A 166 -15.01 10.23 -9.67
CA GLN A 166 -14.62 10.90 -10.92
C GLN A 166 -14.81 12.42 -10.85
N ASP A 167 -15.88 12.90 -10.20
CA ASP A 167 -16.12 14.33 -10.03
C ASP A 167 -15.01 15.01 -9.22
N GLU A 168 -14.39 14.28 -8.30
CA GLU A 168 -13.24 14.78 -7.55
C GLU A 168 -11.97 14.75 -8.39
N ILE A 169 -11.75 13.71 -9.16
CA ILE A 169 -10.66 13.60 -10.14
C ILE A 169 -10.66 14.82 -11.06
N ASP A 170 -11.82 15.17 -11.59
CA ASP A 170 -11.99 16.29 -12.53
C ASP A 170 -11.79 17.64 -11.82
N ARG A 171 -12.32 17.79 -10.61
CA ARG A 171 -12.21 19.03 -9.81
C ARG A 171 -10.78 19.29 -9.36
N GLU A 172 -10.07 18.25 -8.92
CA GLU A 172 -8.68 18.34 -8.46
C GLU A 172 -7.67 18.33 -9.62
N GLY A 173 -8.14 18.14 -10.86
CA GLY A 173 -7.29 18.10 -12.05
C GLY A 173 -6.32 16.92 -12.07
N VAL A 174 -6.72 15.78 -11.53
CA VAL A 174 -5.89 14.57 -11.47
C VAL A 174 -5.79 13.94 -12.86
N MET A 175 -4.63 14.04 -13.48
CA MET A 175 -4.37 13.54 -14.85
C MET A 175 -3.84 12.12 -14.90
N ALA A 176 -3.29 11.62 -13.80
CA ALA A 176 -2.69 10.29 -13.69
C ALA A 176 -2.68 9.82 -12.23
N VAL A 177 -2.55 8.52 -12.02
CA VAL A 177 -2.42 7.92 -10.68
C VAL A 177 -1.07 7.19 -10.53
N PRO A 178 -0.45 7.21 -9.34
CA PRO A 178 -0.92 7.91 -8.14
C PRO A 178 -0.74 9.42 -8.22
N THR A 179 -1.71 10.17 -7.73
CA THR A 179 -1.57 11.60 -7.43
C THR A 179 -1.89 11.81 -5.96
N VAL A 180 -1.03 12.56 -5.29
CA VAL A 180 -1.15 12.88 -3.87
C VAL A 180 -1.48 14.35 -3.70
N THR A 181 -2.49 14.63 -2.88
CA THR A 181 -2.72 15.98 -2.37
C THR A 181 -2.32 16.05 -0.89
N ARG A 182 -1.94 17.24 -0.43
CA ARG A 182 -1.68 17.54 0.97
C ARG A 182 -2.42 18.82 1.35
N ASN A 183 -3.29 18.73 2.33
CA ASN A 183 -4.13 19.85 2.79
C ASN A 183 -4.93 20.51 1.64
N GLY A 184 -5.36 19.72 0.64
CA GLY A 184 -6.12 20.19 -0.52
C GLY A 184 -5.28 20.75 -1.67
N GLU A 185 -3.95 20.71 -1.60
CA GLU A 185 -3.07 21.15 -2.68
C GLU A 185 -2.30 19.95 -3.26
N THR A 186 -2.06 19.94 -4.56
CA THR A 186 -1.27 18.88 -5.20
C THR A 186 0.12 18.83 -4.57
N PHE A 187 0.44 17.69 -3.97
CA PHE A 187 1.73 17.43 -3.34
C PHE A 187 2.68 16.72 -4.29
N ALA A 188 2.22 15.66 -4.97
CA ALA A 188 3.04 14.87 -5.88
C ALA A 188 2.19 14.11 -6.89
N SER A 189 2.78 13.72 -8.01
CA SER A 189 2.22 12.79 -8.98
C SER A 189 3.27 11.77 -9.42
N GLY A 190 2.85 10.54 -9.64
CA GLY A 190 3.71 9.41 -9.97
C GLY A 190 4.21 8.66 -8.73
N ARG A 191 4.96 7.59 -8.99
CA ARG A 191 5.53 6.74 -7.95
C ARG A 191 6.50 7.53 -7.07
N MET A 192 6.39 7.35 -5.76
CA MET A 192 7.33 7.85 -4.76
C MET A 192 7.52 6.80 -3.68
N GLU A 193 8.74 6.67 -3.21
CA GLU A 193 9.05 5.87 -2.03
C GLU A 193 8.97 6.70 -0.75
N LEU A 194 8.90 6.04 0.39
CA LEU A 194 8.76 6.70 1.70
C LEU A 194 9.82 7.78 1.94
N SER A 195 11.08 7.51 1.58
CA SER A 195 12.18 8.47 1.72
C SER A 195 12.00 9.74 0.88
N GLU A 196 11.45 9.58 -0.33
CA GLU A 196 11.19 10.70 -1.24
C GLU A 196 10.01 11.55 -0.74
N ILE A 197 8.97 10.90 -0.19
CA ILE A 197 7.82 11.58 0.43
C ILE A 197 8.29 12.40 1.64
N LEU A 198 9.15 11.83 2.49
CA LEU A 198 9.70 12.50 3.67
C LEU A 198 10.57 13.70 3.27
N ALA A 199 11.48 13.53 2.31
CA ALA A 199 12.33 14.61 1.81
C ALA A 199 11.49 15.75 1.24
N LYS A 200 10.48 15.42 0.41
CA LYS A 200 9.57 16.43 -0.15
C LYS A 200 8.73 17.13 0.91
N LEU A 201 8.30 16.41 1.95
CA LEU A 201 7.56 17.01 3.05
C LEU A 201 8.43 18.01 3.81
N ASP A 202 9.70 17.68 4.08
CA ASP A 202 10.66 18.57 4.72
C ASP A 202 10.88 19.85 3.89
N GLU A 203 11.00 19.74 2.57
CA GLU A 203 11.13 20.88 1.66
C GLU A 203 9.93 21.84 1.76
N VAL A 204 8.68 21.31 1.71
CA VAL A 204 7.47 22.15 1.70
C VAL A 204 7.07 22.66 3.08
N THR A 205 7.62 22.10 4.17
CA THR A 205 7.39 22.54 5.55
C THR A 205 8.49 23.44 6.08
N GLY A 206 9.55 23.69 5.31
CA GLY A 206 10.64 24.58 5.66
C GLY A 206 11.69 23.94 6.58
N GLY A 207 11.82 22.60 6.54
CA GLY A 207 12.90 21.87 7.19
C GLY A 207 13.05 22.14 8.68
N SER A 208 12.06 21.78 9.50
CA SER A 208 12.21 21.75 10.96
C SER A 208 12.53 20.35 11.47
N SER A 209 13.45 19.65 10.80
CA SER A 209 14.05 18.42 11.34
C SER A 209 15.52 18.66 11.62
N ALA A 210 15.82 19.11 12.82
CA ALA A 210 17.17 19.03 13.35
C ALA A 210 17.55 17.55 13.53
N GLY A 211 18.38 17.01 12.64
CA GLY A 211 19.04 15.75 12.88
C GLY A 211 19.08 14.76 11.72
N ALA A 212 19.55 15.18 10.54
CA ALA A 212 20.13 14.20 9.60
C ALA A 212 21.64 14.46 9.53
N ALA A 213 22.39 13.68 10.29
CA ALA A 213 23.85 13.59 10.11
C ALA A 213 24.13 13.13 8.68
N ALA A 214 24.88 13.94 7.96
CA ALA A 214 25.37 13.68 6.62
C ALA A 214 26.01 12.29 6.54
N ALA A 215 25.39 11.38 5.80
CA ALA A 215 26.09 10.22 5.28
C ALA A 215 27.08 10.74 4.23
N GLY A 216 28.37 10.67 4.55
CA GLY A 216 29.44 10.99 3.62
C GLY A 216 29.40 10.08 2.39
N PRO A 217 30.05 10.50 1.29
CA PRO A 217 30.03 9.74 0.05
C PRO A 217 30.64 8.34 0.25
N PRO A 218 30.22 7.34 -0.53
CA PRO A 218 30.75 5.99 -0.40
C PRO A 218 32.24 6.00 -0.69
N GLN A 219 33.04 5.48 0.25
CA GLN A 219 34.47 5.27 0.06
C GLN A 219 34.65 4.12 -0.94
N GLU A 220 35.28 4.45 -2.05
CA GLU A 220 35.79 3.47 -3.00
C GLU A 220 36.78 2.54 -2.28
N GLY A 221 36.44 1.27 -2.21
CA GLY A 221 37.36 0.22 -1.80
C GLY A 221 38.48 0.03 -2.82
N PRO A 222 39.67 -0.48 -2.40
CA PRO A 222 40.85 -0.53 -3.27
C PRO A 222 40.62 -1.46 -4.46
N ALA A 223 41.02 -0.98 -5.64
CA ALA A 223 41.06 -1.70 -6.89
C ALA A 223 41.88 -3.00 -6.77
N VAL A 224 41.23 -4.14 -7.04
CA VAL A 224 41.92 -5.41 -7.21
C VAL A 224 42.48 -5.44 -8.62
N THR A 225 43.81 -5.41 -8.72
CA THR A 225 44.58 -5.54 -9.94
C THR A 225 44.33 -6.90 -10.59
N ALA A 226 43.99 -6.90 -11.85
CA ALA A 226 43.95 -8.07 -12.73
C ALA A 226 45.36 -8.66 -12.90
N GLY A 227 45.50 -9.96 -12.64
CA GLY A 227 46.67 -10.73 -13.08
C GLY A 227 46.33 -11.49 -14.39
N PRO A 228 47.35 -11.97 -15.11
CA PRO A 228 47.27 -12.11 -16.57
C PRO A 228 46.57 -13.35 -17.08
N GLU A 229 46.17 -13.22 -18.32
CA GLU A 229 45.56 -14.22 -19.21
C GLU A 229 46.49 -15.44 -19.39
N ASP A 230 45.91 -16.63 -19.40
CA ASP A 230 46.52 -17.82 -20.00
C ASP A 230 45.46 -18.63 -20.76
N GLU A 231 45.71 -18.61 -22.06
CA GLU A 231 45.59 -19.64 -23.10
C GLU A 231 44.42 -20.63 -23.11
N GLN A 232 43.73 -20.57 -24.24
CA GLN A 232 42.96 -21.67 -24.86
C GLN A 232 43.88 -22.77 -25.34
N PRO A 233 43.39 -24.04 -25.53
CA PRO A 233 43.31 -24.53 -26.91
C PRO A 233 41.99 -25.24 -27.27
N GLU A 234 41.57 -24.88 -28.47
CA GLU A 234 41.09 -25.66 -29.63
C GLU A 234 40.32 -26.97 -29.44
N THR A 235 39.16 -26.93 -30.04
CA THR A 235 38.47 -27.84 -30.99
C THR A 235 38.69 -29.36 -30.88
N VAL A 236 37.58 -30.14 -30.86
CA VAL A 236 37.40 -31.29 -31.77
C VAL A 236 35.89 -31.47 -32.09
N ASP A 237 35.65 -31.62 -33.40
CA ASP A 237 34.41 -32.01 -34.05
C ASP A 237 33.91 -33.39 -33.63
N GLY A 238 32.62 -33.58 -33.76
CA GLY A 238 31.98 -34.90 -33.67
C GLY A 238 30.50 -34.85 -34.04
N GLU A 239 30.23 -34.95 -35.36
CA GLU A 239 28.92 -35.30 -35.92
C GLU A 239 28.41 -36.61 -35.34
N ASP A 240 27.15 -36.80 -35.12
CA ASP A 240 26.35 -37.82 -35.77
C ASP A 240 24.84 -37.70 -35.53
N ALA A 241 24.16 -38.17 -36.55
CA ALA A 241 22.76 -38.11 -36.89
C ALA A 241 21.87 -39.12 -36.11
N GLY A 242 20.57 -38.88 -36.18
CA GLY A 242 19.54 -39.91 -35.97
C GLY A 242 18.22 -39.31 -35.47
N GLU A 243 17.43 -38.81 -36.35
CA GLU A 243 16.25 -39.42 -37.01
C GLU A 243 15.16 -39.99 -36.08
N GLY A 244 13.99 -39.40 -36.14
CA GLY A 244 12.77 -40.13 -36.43
C GLY A 244 11.68 -40.13 -35.34
N ALA A 245 10.59 -39.54 -35.76
CA ALA A 245 9.20 -39.97 -35.58
C ALA A 245 8.26 -39.05 -34.78
N ASP A 246 7.53 -38.23 -35.50
CA ASP A 246 6.09 -37.97 -35.36
C ASP A 246 5.32 -39.23 -35.81
N PRO A 247 4.07 -39.48 -35.53
CA PRO A 247 2.98 -38.54 -35.25
C PRO A 247 1.88 -39.06 -34.31
N SER A 248 0.99 -38.06 -33.98
CA SER A 248 -0.48 -38.21 -33.88
C SER A 248 -1.08 -39.52 -33.35
N ASP A 249 -1.96 -39.41 -32.38
CA ASP A 249 -3.38 -39.75 -32.52
C ASP A 249 -4.18 -39.71 -31.22
N LEU A 250 -5.36 -39.14 -31.42
CA LEU A 250 -6.68 -39.52 -30.91
C LEU A 250 -7.02 -39.10 -29.48
N ASP A 251 -7.83 -38.06 -29.44
CA ASP A 251 -9.31 -38.12 -29.46
C ASP A 251 -9.97 -38.77 -28.22
N THR A 252 -10.83 -37.96 -27.66
CA THR A 252 -12.21 -38.26 -27.27
C THR A 252 -12.50 -38.68 -25.82
N VAL A 253 -13.44 -37.90 -25.27
CA VAL A 253 -14.60 -38.24 -24.44
C VAL A 253 -14.46 -38.13 -22.90
N GLN A 254 -15.16 -37.27 -22.48
CA GLN A 254 -16.31 -36.93 -21.60
C GLN A 254 -15.95 -36.01 -20.47
#